data_a8c9a287848f823c5c3caf084e903970
#
_entry.id   a8c9a287848f823c5c3caf084e903970
#
_cell.length_a   1.000
_cell.length_b   1.000
_cell.length_c   1.000
_cell.angle_alpha   90.00
_cell.angle_beta   90.00
_cell.angle_gamma   90.00
#
_symmetry.space_group_name_H-M   'P 1'
#
loop_
_entity.id
_entity.type
_entity.pdbx_description
1 polymer ?
#
loop_
_entity_poly.entity_id
_entity_poly.type
_entity_poly.pdbx_seq_one_letter_code
_entity_poly.pdbx_strand_id
1 'polypeptide(L)'
;MKKTLTSVLLSLILTLTASGCAPELYERLLISAIGVDRTATGCRVTVLASETTEDGGQSTFSGEGDTVPEALSQIALESGRTPLYSHNAAILFGMQCAESGIAEQLDFFIRHYDSRPTAKVFLAEDTAERVLLQTDLTAERFMQLSNGAKYSGAAADVNLLQLVNGLYGVNTTAALPVLRADDLPTPVGTAVLQSYRLCTVLTPAETQGLSALQGTLSGGEFTVKDEAFGTVSLKVRSTNSNIIFTGTAEQPEFTARIHVIAEVSAVTNTAKHVGNEAFPRFETALANCTEERLAAYLKNANGADAAGLSEVIFRTAPNVWREMGESRAEKLSKAEITFHVTAEVQRVEEEDIPYF
;
A
#
# COMPACT_ATOMS: atom_id res chain seq x y z
N MET A 1 36.11 55.32 18.52
CA MET A 1 34.94 55.72 17.71
C MET A 1 34.70 54.87 16.47
N LYS A 2 35.68 54.59 15.57
CA LYS A 2 35.42 53.74 14.38
C LYS A 2 34.99 52.32 14.72
N LYS A 3 35.62 51.64 15.71
CA LYS A 3 35.30 50.26 16.13
C LYS A 3 33.93 50.14 16.80
N THR A 4 33.48 51.14 17.55
CA THR A 4 32.16 51.19 18.16
C THR A 4 31.05 51.42 17.12
N LEU A 5 31.30 52.24 16.09
CA LEU A 5 30.35 52.47 15.01
C LEU A 5 30.18 51.19 14.14
N THR A 6 31.26 50.48 13.85
CA THR A 6 31.24 49.19 13.11
C THR A 6 30.48 48.10 13.89
N SER A 7 30.66 48.05 15.21
CA SER A 7 29.96 47.09 16.06
C SER A 7 28.46 47.37 16.14
N VAL A 8 28.05 48.61 16.22
CA VAL A 8 26.64 49.04 16.22
C VAL A 8 25.99 48.75 14.85
N LEU A 9 26.70 49.03 13.76
CA LEU A 9 26.20 48.74 12.40
C LEU A 9 26.05 47.24 12.16
N LEU A 10 26.99 46.40 12.63
CA LEU A 10 26.94 44.94 12.54
C LEU A 10 25.79 44.39 13.39
N SER A 11 25.58 44.94 14.58
CA SER A 11 24.45 44.51 15.45
C SER A 11 23.11 44.90 14.82
N LEU A 12 23.02 46.09 14.19
CA LEU A 12 21.80 46.53 13.49
C LEU A 12 21.49 45.66 12.26
N ILE A 13 22.49 45.24 11.50
CA ILE A 13 22.33 44.33 10.36
C ILE A 13 21.92 42.92 10.86
N LEU A 14 22.48 42.44 11.97
CA LEU A 14 22.13 41.14 12.55
C LEU A 14 20.65 41.13 13.05
N THR A 15 20.17 42.21 13.64
CA THR A 15 18.76 42.33 14.07
C THR A 15 17.79 42.44 12.91
N LEU A 16 18.17 43.10 11.81
CA LEU A 16 17.36 43.18 10.60
C LEU A 16 17.24 41.86 9.82
N THR A 17 18.23 40.99 9.92
CA THR A 17 18.20 39.65 9.30
C THR A 17 17.48 38.63 10.16
N ALA A 18 17.25 38.88 11.45
CA ALA A 18 16.54 37.99 12.36
C ALA A 18 15.00 38.11 12.28
N SER A 19 14.44 39.11 11.58
CA SER A 19 13.00 39.24 11.34
C SER A 19 12.55 38.36 10.15
N GLY A 20 12.74 37.06 10.24
CA GLY A 20 12.13 36.11 9.32
C GLY A 20 10.63 36.03 9.63
N CYS A 21 9.77 36.62 8.78
CA CYS A 21 8.32 36.39 8.79
C CYS A 21 8.04 34.96 8.32
N ALA A 22 8.26 33.94 9.17
CA ALA A 22 7.64 32.65 8.96
C ALA A 22 6.18 32.76 9.46
N PRO A 23 5.17 32.30 8.68
CA PRO A 23 3.79 32.26 9.14
C PRO A 23 3.71 31.47 10.45
N GLU A 24 2.96 31.98 11.42
CA GLU A 24 2.83 31.34 12.71
C GLU A 24 2.07 30.00 12.56
N LEU A 25 2.34 29.04 13.44
CA LEU A 25 1.79 27.68 13.32
C LEU A 25 0.25 27.68 13.41
N TYR A 26 -0.34 28.59 14.15
CA TYR A 26 -1.81 28.73 14.26
C TYR A 26 -2.48 29.23 12.94
N GLU A 27 -1.71 29.85 12.03
CA GLU A 27 -2.19 30.24 10.71
C GLU A 27 -2.18 29.08 9.70
N ARG A 28 -1.64 27.92 10.11
CA ARG A 28 -1.53 26.72 9.29
C ARG A 28 -2.60 25.72 9.63
N LEU A 29 -3.19 25.12 8.60
CA LEU A 29 -4.05 23.95 8.71
C LEU A 29 -3.17 22.70 8.56
N LEU A 30 -2.84 22.03 9.68
CA LEU A 30 -1.97 20.85 9.69
C LEU A 30 -2.73 19.64 9.16
N ILE A 31 -2.54 19.31 7.90
CA ILE A 31 -3.23 18.17 7.26
C ILE A 31 -2.56 16.87 7.67
N SER A 32 -3.33 15.97 8.30
CA SER A 32 -2.92 14.64 8.71
C SER A 32 -3.31 13.55 7.71
N ALA A 33 -4.44 13.73 7.00
CA ALA A 33 -4.84 12.87 5.91
C ALA A 33 -5.64 13.68 4.88
N ILE A 34 -5.59 13.26 3.61
CA ILE A 34 -6.30 13.89 2.51
C ILE A 34 -7.00 12.83 1.67
N GLY A 35 -8.28 13.04 1.41
CA GLY A 35 -9.11 12.22 0.54
C GLY A 35 -9.50 12.97 -0.72
N VAL A 36 -9.56 12.27 -1.85
CA VAL A 36 -10.00 12.82 -3.13
C VAL A 36 -11.07 11.93 -3.73
N ASP A 37 -12.24 12.49 -3.92
CA ASP A 37 -13.39 11.85 -4.54
C ASP A 37 -13.73 12.52 -5.87
N ARG A 38 -14.24 11.74 -6.82
CA ARG A 38 -14.72 12.26 -8.09
C ARG A 38 -16.11 12.86 -7.94
N THR A 39 -16.33 14.02 -8.53
CA THR A 39 -17.66 14.63 -8.70
C THR A 39 -18.06 14.61 -10.18
N ALA A 40 -19.25 15.08 -10.49
CA ALA A 40 -19.73 15.14 -11.88
C ALA A 40 -18.86 16.05 -12.78
N THR A 41 -18.26 17.11 -12.23
CA THR A 41 -17.51 18.11 -12.99
C THR A 41 -16.05 18.21 -12.62
N GLY A 42 -15.62 17.64 -11.48
CA GLY A 42 -14.24 17.76 -11.00
C GLY A 42 -13.97 16.78 -9.86
N CYS A 43 -13.51 17.32 -8.74
CA CYS A 43 -13.23 16.53 -7.53
C CYS A 43 -13.71 17.23 -6.26
N ARG A 44 -14.02 16.40 -5.25
CA ARG A 44 -14.15 16.82 -3.86
C ARG A 44 -12.90 16.41 -3.12
N VAL A 45 -12.33 17.32 -2.37
CA VAL A 45 -11.22 17.05 -1.47
C VAL A 45 -11.72 17.16 -0.03
N THR A 46 -11.44 16.14 0.76
CA THR A 46 -11.71 16.13 2.20
C THR A 46 -10.38 16.00 2.93
N VAL A 47 -10.15 16.85 3.92
CA VAL A 47 -8.92 16.82 4.73
C VAL A 47 -9.26 16.56 6.18
N LEU A 48 -8.46 15.70 6.80
CA LEU A 48 -8.40 15.52 8.25
C LEU A 48 -7.25 16.40 8.74
N ALA A 49 -7.54 17.37 9.58
CA ALA A 49 -6.57 18.32 10.09
C ALA A 49 -6.42 18.19 11.61
N SER A 50 -5.18 18.24 12.08
CA SER A 50 -4.87 18.28 13.50
C SER A 50 -5.08 19.70 14.03
N GLU A 51 -5.86 19.85 15.13
CA GLU A 51 -6.00 21.11 15.82
C GLU A 51 -4.75 21.42 16.64
N THR A 52 -4.37 22.70 16.63
CA THR A 52 -3.22 23.21 17.41
C THR A 52 -3.61 23.62 18.84
N THR A 53 -4.76 23.16 19.33
CA THR A 53 -5.26 23.43 20.68
C THR A 53 -4.67 22.45 21.69
N GLU A 54 -4.65 22.84 22.99
CA GLU A 54 -4.12 21.98 24.08
C GLU A 54 -4.81 20.63 24.18
N ASP A 55 -6.07 20.52 23.76
CA ASP A 55 -6.85 19.27 23.76
C ASP A 55 -6.56 18.35 22.54
N GLY A 56 -5.76 18.81 21.57
CA GLY A 56 -5.26 17.97 20.46
C GLY A 56 -6.34 17.35 19.57
N GLY A 57 -7.47 18.04 19.36
CA GLY A 57 -8.59 17.57 18.55
C GLY A 57 -8.23 17.45 17.06
N GLN A 58 -9.14 16.83 16.31
CA GLN A 58 -9.09 16.76 14.86
C GLN A 58 -10.37 17.39 14.26
N SER A 59 -10.20 18.08 13.14
CA SER A 59 -11.30 18.65 12.38
C SER A 59 -11.25 18.19 10.93
N THR A 60 -12.41 18.04 10.33
CA THR A 60 -12.54 17.64 8.94
C THR A 60 -13.12 18.79 8.14
N PHE A 61 -12.51 19.11 7.01
CA PHE A 61 -12.95 20.13 6.06
C PHE A 61 -13.09 19.50 4.68
N SER A 62 -14.07 19.97 3.89
CA SER A 62 -14.28 19.49 2.53
C SER A 62 -14.45 20.68 1.59
N GLY A 63 -13.91 20.58 0.37
CA GLY A 63 -14.07 21.57 -0.68
C GLY A 63 -14.23 20.90 -2.05
N GLU A 64 -14.87 21.57 -2.98
CA GLU A 64 -15.05 21.11 -4.36
C GLU A 64 -14.36 22.05 -5.34
N GLY A 65 -13.91 21.50 -6.47
CA GLY A 65 -13.30 22.24 -7.55
C GLY A 65 -13.07 21.38 -8.79
N ASP A 66 -12.73 22.00 -9.89
CA ASP A 66 -12.35 21.29 -11.11
C ASP A 66 -11.01 20.56 -10.92
N THR A 67 -10.18 21.04 -9.98
CA THR A 67 -8.86 20.49 -9.64
C THR A 67 -8.67 20.38 -8.13
N VAL A 68 -7.73 19.52 -7.70
CA VAL A 68 -7.35 19.37 -6.29
C VAL A 68 -6.90 20.72 -5.67
N PRO A 69 -6.05 21.56 -6.30
CA PRO A 69 -5.71 22.87 -5.78
C PRO A 69 -6.90 23.80 -5.58
N GLU A 70 -7.87 23.79 -6.47
CA GLU A 70 -9.07 24.62 -6.36
C GLU A 70 -9.94 24.19 -5.18
N ALA A 71 -10.18 22.88 -5.03
CA ALA A 71 -10.90 22.32 -3.88
C ALA A 71 -10.20 22.68 -2.55
N LEU A 72 -8.86 22.60 -2.50
CA LEU A 72 -8.06 22.99 -1.33
C LEU A 72 -8.13 24.51 -1.06
N SER A 73 -8.30 25.34 -2.08
CA SER A 73 -8.49 26.78 -1.90
C SER A 73 -9.83 27.07 -1.22
N GLN A 74 -10.88 26.30 -1.49
CA GLN A 74 -12.16 26.41 -0.77
C GLN A 74 -11.99 26.03 0.70
N ILE A 75 -11.25 24.95 1.00
CA ILE A 75 -10.93 24.57 2.38
C ILE A 75 -10.15 25.68 3.10
N ALA A 76 -9.21 26.34 2.43
CA ALA A 76 -8.47 27.46 3.01
C ALA A 76 -9.39 28.64 3.34
N LEU A 77 -10.38 28.93 2.48
CA LEU A 77 -11.38 29.97 2.73
C LEU A 77 -12.28 29.64 3.91
N GLU A 78 -12.73 28.38 4.00
CA GLU A 78 -13.60 27.92 5.09
C GLU A 78 -12.88 27.89 6.44
N SER A 79 -11.67 27.33 6.47
CA SER A 79 -10.89 27.21 7.70
C SER A 79 -10.22 28.52 8.15
N GLY A 80 -10.05 29.48 7.24
CA GLY A 80 -9.27 30.71 7.48
C GLY A 80 -7.76 30.44 7.64
N ARG A 81 -7.28 29.22 7.33
CA ARG A 81 -5.89 28.79 7.53
C ARG A 81 -5.27 28.26 6.23
N THR A 82 -3.95 28.41 6.11
CA THR A 82 -3.22 27.91 4.93
C THR A 82 -2.89 26.42 5.12
N PRO A 83 -3.30 25.52 4.20
CA PRO A 83 -2.99 24.10 4.28
C PRO A 83 -1.48 23.82 4.32
N LEU A 84 -1.06 22.90 5.19
CA LEU A 84 0.32 22.41 5.33
C LEU A 84 0.33 20.86 5.23
N TYR A 85 0.98 20.35 4.18
CA TYR A 85 0.95 18.93 3.80
C TYR A 85 2.12 18.12 4.34
N SER A 86 3.16 18.74 4.90
CA SER A 86 4.38 18.05 5.38
C SER A 86 4.11 17.01 6.47
N HIS A 87 2.98 17.10 7.16
CA HIS A 87 2.54 16.16 8.17
C HIS A 87 1.53 15.11 7.64
N ASN A 88 1.18 15.16 6.35
CA ASN A 88 0.24 14.24 5.77
C ASN A 88 0.73 12.77 5.89
N ALA A 89 -0.01 11.96 6.65
CA ALA A 89 0.30 10.56 6.86
C ALA A 89 -0.40 9.65 5.84
N ALA A 90 -1.55 10.08 5.28
CA ALA A 90 -2.35 9.27 4.38
C ALA A 90 -2.98 10.06 3.23
N ILE A 91 -3.02 9.44 2.06
CA ILE A 91 -3.74 9.89 0.87
C ILE A 91 -4.76 8.81 0.55
N LEU A 92 -6.01 9.21 0.36
CA LEU A 92 -7.10 8.32 0.00
C LEU A 92 -7.69 8.74 -1.34
N PHE A 93 -7.94 7.78 -2.22
CA PHE A 93 -8.74 7.98 -3.43
C PHE A 93 -10.07 7.27 -3.28
N GLY A 94 -11.19 7.88 -3.65
CA GLY A 94 -12.46 7.21 -3.72
C GLY A 94 -12.53 6.21 -4.88
N MET A 95 -13.42 5.21 -4.80
CA MET A 95 -13.55 4.17 -5.83
C MET A 95 -13.76 4.76 -7.23
N GLN A 96 -14.65 5.74 -7.37
CA GLN A 96 -14.92 6.38 -8.67
C GLN A 96 -13.71 7.12 -9.26
N CYS A 97 -12.80 7.66 -8.41
CA CYS A 97 -11.52 8.21 -8.89
C CYS A 97 -10.66 7.12 -9.54
N ALA A 98 -10.54 5.96 -8.89
CA ALA A 98 -9.75 4.85 -9.42
C ALA A 98 -10.35 4.28 -10.71
N GLU A 99 -11.67 4.12 -10.79
CA GLU A 99 -12.38 3.66 -11.99
C GLU A 99 -12.23 4.64 -13.17
N SER A 100 -12.28 5.94 -12.91
CA SER A 100 -12.12 6.99 -13.92
C SER A 100 -10.65 7.24 -14.29
N GLY A 101 -9.75 6.96 -13.35
CA GLY A 101 -8.31 7.20 -13.44
C GLY A 101 -7.83 8.32 -12.53
N ILE A 102 -6.81 8.02 -11.71
CA ILE A 102 -6.27 8.92 -10.67
C ILE A 102 -5.17 9.86 -11.17
N ALA A 103 -4.83 9.87 -12.45
CA ALA A 103 -3.66 10.57 -12.98
C ALA A 103 -3.66 12.07 -12.65
N GLU A 104 -4.79 12.75 -12.86
CA GLU A 104 -4.93 14.18 -12.61
C GLU A 104 -4.82 14.53 -11.12
N GLN A 105 -5.44 13.72 -10.25
CA GLN A 105 -5.42 13.93 -8.81
C GLN A 105 -4.03 13.59 -8.23
N LEU A 106 -3.40 12.54 -8.75
CA LEU A 106 -2.06 12.12 -8.33
C LEU A 106 -0.99 13.16 -8.73
N ASP A 107 -1.16 13.85 -9.87
CA ASP A 107 -0.23 14.89 -10.35
C ASP A 107 -0.03 15.99 -9.32
N PHE A 108 -1.08 16.39 -8.59
CA PHE A 108 -0.97 17.35 -7.50
C PHE A 108 0.05 16.89 -6.44
N PHE A 109 -0.05 15.66 -5.97
CA PHE A 109 0.84 15.13 -4.93
C PHE A 109 2.28 14.97 -5.40
N ILE A 110 2.49 14.73 -6.70
CA ILE A 110 3.83 14.61 -7.30
C ILE A 110 4.50 15.97 -7.43
N ARG A 111 3.75 17.01 -7.83
CA ARG A 111 4.29 18.34 -8.10
C ARG A 111 4.39 19.22 -6.86
N HIS A 112 3.59 18.93 -5.84
CA HIS A 112 3.58 19.77 -4.64
C HIS A 112 4.80 19.47 -3.77
N TYR A 113 5.66 20.47 -3.58
CA TYR A 113 6.96 20.32 -2.89
C TYR A 113 6.84 19.86 -1.42
N ASP A 114 5.72 20.14 -0.74
CA ASP A 114 5.45 19.74 0.64
C ASP A 114 4.80 18.35 0.75
N SER A 115 4.51 17.69 -0.38
CA SER A 115 3.95 16.33 -0.34
C SER A 115 4.94 15.36 0.26
N ARG A 116 4.47 14.57 1.24
CA ARG A 116 5.30 13.59 1.93
C ARG A 116 5.40 12.28 1.13
N PRO A 117 6.59 11.91 0.59
CA PRO A 117 6.72 10.70 -0.24
C PRO A 117 6.41 9.40 0.50
N THR A 118 6.52 9.42 1.84
CA THR A 118 6.22 8.27 2.72
C THR A 118 4.78 8.22 3.21
N ALA A 119 3.92 9.16 2.80
CA ALA A 119 2.49 9.11 3.09
C ALA A 119 1.90 7.80 2.56
N LYS A 120 1.11 7.11 3.37
CA LYS A 120 0.44 5.87 2.96
C LYS A 120 -0.68 6.19 1.98
N VAL A 121 -0.87 5.31 1.00
CA VAL A 121 -1.92 5.51 -0.01
C VAL A 121 -2.94 4.38 0.09
N PHE A 122 -4.21 4.76 0.05
CA PHE A 122 -5.35 3.86 0.18
C PHE A 122 -6.37 4.13 -0.92
N LEU A 123 -7.17 3.13 -1.24
CA LEU A 123 -8.42 3.29 -1.98
C LEU A 123 -9.58 3.11 -0.99
N ALA A 124 -10.53 4.02 -0.98
CA ALA A 124 -11.79 3.81 -0.26
C ALA A 124 -12.71 2.93 -1.09
N GLU A 125 -13.38 1.95 -0.46
CA GLU A 125 -14.35 1.06 -1.13
C GLU A 125 -15.55 1.83 -1.71
N ASP A 126 -15.84 3.02 -1.17
CA ASP A 126 -16.87 3.96 -1.62
C ASP A 126 -16.22 5.34 -1.84
N THR A 127 -16.38 6.27 -0.92
CA THR A 127 -15.78 7.60 -0.96
C THR A 127 -14.67 7.77 0.10
N ALA A 128 -13.64 8.53 -0.24
CA ALA A 128 -12.60 8.92 0.70
C ALA A 128 -13.17 9.80 1.82
N GLU A 129 -14.13 10.68 1.49
CA GLU A 129 -14.86 11.50 2.47
C GLU A 129 -15.48 10.64 3.57
N ARG A 130 -16.16 9.54 3.21
CA ARG A 130 -16.81 8.65 4.17
C ARG A 130 -15.83 8.00 5.15
N VAL A 131 -14.61 7.69 4.69
CA VAL A 131 -13.54 7.18 5.56
C VAL A 131 -13.06 8.28 6.51
N LEU A 132 -12.83 9.51 6.00
CA LEU A 132 -12.26 10.61 6.77
C LEU A 132 -13.25 11.25 7.76
N LEU A 133 -14.54 11.08 7.56
CA LEU A 133 -15.59 11.55 8.47
C LEU A 133 -15.82 10.64 9.68
N GLN A 134 -15.10 9.51 9.80
CA GLN A 134 -15.27 8.61 10.92
C GLN A 134 -14.72 9.22 12.21
N THR A 135 -15.42 8.96 13.31
CA THR A 135 -15.05 9.42 14.64
C THR A 135 -13.70 8.83 15.07
N ASP A 136 -12.91 9.59 15.81
CA ASP A 136 -11.63 9.17 16.38
C ASP A 136 -10.56 8.73 15.36
N LEU A 137 -10.70 9.12 14.09
CA LEU A 137 -9.71 8.83 13.07
C LEU A 137 -8.49 9.74 13.23
N THR A 138 -7.31 9.15 13.31
CA THR A 138 -6.03 9.88 13.47
C THR A 138 -5.02 9.50 12.41
N ALA A 139 -4.00 10.34 12.21
CA ALA A 139 -2.87 10.01 11.36
C ALA A 139 -2.20 8.68 11.74
N GLU A 140 -2.07 8.43 13.04
CA GLU A 140 -1.50 7.20 13.58
C GLU A 140 -2.34 5.98 13.21
N ARG A 141 -3.67 6.12 13.16
CA ARG A 141 -4.56 5.03 12.76
C ARG A 141 -4.26 4.52 11.36
N PHE A 142 -3.97 5.39 10.40
CA PHE A 142 -3.58 4.97 9.04
C PHE A 142 -2.27 4.17 9.04
N MET A 143 -1.31 4.53 9.88
CA MET A 143 -0.08 3.75 10.04
C MET A 143 -0.35 2.37 10.65
N GLN A 144 -1.26 2.30 11.65
CA GLN A 144 -1.67 1.03 12.26
C GLN A 144 -2.41 0.13 11.26
N LEU A 145 -3.29 0.68 10.41
CA LEU A 145 -3.98 -0.06 9.34
C LEU A 145 -2.99 -0.68 8.37
N SER A 146 -1.97 0.09 7.95
CA SER A 146 -0.90 -0.39 7.08
C SER A 146 -0.10 -1.53 7.74
N ASN A 147 0.27 -1.38 9.01
CA ASN A 147 0.96 -2.43 9.76
C ASN A 147 0.10 -3.69 9.91
N GLY A 148 -1.20 -3.54 10.20
CA GLY A 148 -2.15 -4.65 10.29
C GLY A 148 -2.33 -5.38 8.97
N ALA A 149 -2.43 -4.65 7.85
CA ALA A 149 -2.49 -5.22 6.52
C ALA A 149 -1.26 -6.06 6.19
N LYS A 150 -0.06 -5.55 6.49
CA LYS A 150 1.20 -6.28 6.34
C LYS A 150 1.27 -7.51 7.24
N TYR A 151 0.89 -7.40 8.52
CA TYR A 151 0.89 -8.50 9.47
C TYR A 151 -0.02 -9.65 9.04
N SER A 152 -1.19 -9.34 8.47
CA SER A 152 -2.16 -10.34 8.01
C SER A 152 -1.91 -10.81 6.57
N GLY A 153 -1.09 -10.10 5.80
CA GLY A 153 -0.94 -10.32 4.36
C GLY A 153 -2.24 -10.09 3.56
N ALA A 154 -3.27 -9.50 4.19
CA ALA A 154 -4.63 -9.41 3.63
C ALA A 154 -4.80 -8.25 2.64
N ALA A 155 -3.93 -7.26 2.68
CA ALA A 155 -3.95 -6.12 1.78
C ALA A 155 -2.52 -5.61 1.51
N ALA A 156 -2.35 -4.88 0.41
CA ALA A 156 -1.10 -4.23 0.08
C ALA A 156 -0.70 -3.18 1.13
N ASP A 157 0.59 -2.88 1.21
CA ASP A 157 1.13 -1.76 1.98
C ASP A 157 1.98 -0.90 1.04
N VAL A 158 1.49 0.30 0.72
CA VAL A 158 2.12 1.18 -0.27
C VAL A 158 2.13 2.63 0.21
N ASN A 159 3.21 3.33 -0.09
CA ASN A 159 3.33 4.78 0.09
C ASN A 159 3.30 5.51 -1.26
N LEU A 160 3.24 6.85 -1.22
CA LEU A 160 3.17 7.68 -2.42
C LEU A 160 4.34 7.40 -3.40
N LEU A 161 5.56 7.27 -2.89
CA LEU A 161 6.73 7.00 -3.73
C LEU A 161 6.61 5.64 -4.43
N GLN A 162 6.17 4.61 -3.72
CA GLN A 162 5.97 3.27 -4.28
C GLN A 162 4.85 3.25 -5.31
N LEU A 163 3.72 3.95 -5.05
CA LEU A 163 2.64 4.14 -6.01
C LEU A 163 3.15 4.77 -7.30
N VAL A 164 3.87 5.89 -7.19
CA VAL A 164 4.44 6.61 -8.34
C VAL A 164 5.41 5.71 -9.11
N ASN A 165 6.34 5.05 -8.43
CA ASN A 165 7.30 4.15 -9.06
C ASN A 165 6.61 2.99 -9.81
N GLY A 166 5.54 2.42 -9.26
CA GLY A 166 4.77 1.37 -9.92
C GLY A 166 4.07 1.87 -11.19
N LEU A 167 3.40 3.03 -11.11
CA LEU A 167 2.66 3.59 -12.24
C LEU A 167 3.55 4.17 -13.36
N TYR A 168 4.76 4.65 -13.02
CA TYR A 168 5.77 5.09 -13.99
C TYR A 168 6.73 3.96 -14.40
N GLY A 169 6.64 2.80 -13.75
CA GLY A 169 7.45 1.63 -14.05
C GLY A 169 7.09 0.98 -15.40
N VAL A 170 7.85 -0.04 -15.75
CA VAL A 170 7.69 -0.79 -17.02
C VAL A 170 6.32 -1.47 -17.12
N ASN A 171 5.79 -1.97 -16.01
CA ASN A 171 4.50 -2.63 -15.90
C ASN A 171 3.31 -1.67 -15.74
N THR A 172 3.56 -0.38 -15.45
CA THR A 172 2.54 0.66 -15.24
C THR A 172 1.45 0.28 -14.23
N THR A 173 1.77 -0.56 -13.24
CA THR A 173 0.84 -1.09 -12.26
C THR A 173 1.20 -0.69 -10.84
N ALA A 174 0.18 -0.57 -10.01
CA ALA A 174 0.34 -0.39 -8.56
C ALA A 174 -0.78 -1.11 -7.81
N ALA A 175 -0.47 -1.59 -6.61
CA ALA A 175 -1.41 -2.26 -5.73
C ALA A 175 -1.69 -1.36 -4.51
N LEU A 176 -2.95 -1.03 -4.26
CA LEU A 176 -3.41 -0.18 -3.16
C LEU A 176 -4.27 -0.96 -2.18
N PRO A 177 -4.08 -0.83 -0.86
CA PRO A 177 -5.03 -1.40 0.09
C PRO A 177 -6.39 -0.71 -0.02
N VAL A 178 -7.46 -1.51 -0.02
CA VAL A 178 -8.85 -1.02 -0.05
C VAL A 178 -9.36 -0.91 1.38
N LEU A 179 -9.85 0.27 1.76
CA LEU A 179 -10.47 0.53 3.05
C LEU A 179 -11.99 0.55 2.94
N ARG A 180 -12.66 -0.23 3.77
CA ARG A 180 -14.09 -0.12 4.02
C ARG A 180 -14.33 0.81 5.19
N ALA A 181 -15.30 1.72 5.02
CA ALA A 181 -15.73 2.66 6.05
C ALA A 181 -16.87 2.04 6.89
N ASP A 182 -16.52 1.13 7.80
CA ASP A 182 -17.42 0.62 8.84
C ASP A 182 -17.33 1.54 10.08
N ASP A 183 -17.57 1.04 11.30
CA ASP A 183 -17.38 1.83 12.54
C ASP A 183 -15.95 2.33 12.69
N LEU A 184 -14.98 1.53 12.24
CA LEU A 184 -13.58 1.91 12.06
C LEU A 184 -13.10 1.47 10.68
N PRO A 185 -12.25 2.28 9.99
CA PRO A 185 -11.71 1.89 8.71
C PRO A 185 -10.98 0.56 8.80
N THR A 186 -11.30 -0.36 7.89
CA THR A 186 -10.73 -1.72 7.89
C THR A 186 -10.24 -2.08 6.49
N PRO A 187 -8.99 -2.58 6.33
CA PRO A 187 -8.51 -3.12 5.07
C PRO A 187 -9.29 -4.38 4.67
N VAL A 188 -9.86 -4.40 3.47
CA VAL A 188 -10.71 -5.52 2.98
C VAL A 188 -10.15 -6.24 1.77
N GLY A 189 -9.01 -5.80 1.25
CA GLY A 189 -8.35 -6.38 0.10
C GLY A 189 -7.42 -5.40 -0.59
N THR A 190 -7.08 -5.67 -1.84
CA THR A 190 -6.13 -4.89 -2.63
C THR A 190 -6.72 -4.52 -3.99
N ALA A 191 -6.76 -3.24 -4.30
CA ALA A 191 -7.04 -2.74 -5.64
C ALA A 191 -5.77 -2.75 -6.48
N VAL A 192 -5.85 -3.29 -7.68
CA VAL A 192 -4.78 -3.22 -8.67
C VAL A 192 -5.12 -2.14 -9.69
N LEU A 193 -4.26 -1.14 -9.78
CA LEU A 193 -4.33 -0.12 -10.81
C LEU A 193 -3.38 -0.48 -11.96
N GLN A 194 -3.81 -0.24 -13.18
CA GLN A 194 -2.96 -0.26 -14.36
C GLN A 194 -3.17 1.01 -15.17
N SER A 195 -2.09 1.67 -15.57
CA SER A 195 -2.15 2.94 -16.31
C SER A 195 -3.09 3.95 -15.62
N TYR A 196 -2.96 4.09 -14.30
CA TYR A 196 -3.73 4.98 -13.41
C TYR A 196 -5.20 4.61 -13.18
N ARG A 197 -5.72 3.51 -13.74
CA ARG A 197 -7.12 3.09 -13.63
C ARG A 197 -7.25 1.79 -12.85
N LEU A 198 -8.35 1.65 -12.14
CA LEU A 198 -8.71 0.39 -11.48
C LEU A 198 -8.91 -0.71 -12.52
N CYS A 199 -8.19 -1.81 -12.34
CA CYS A 199 -8.29 -3.00 -13.16
C CYS A 199 -9.09 -4.11 -12.46
N THR A 200 -8.77 -4.34 -11.18
CA THR A 200 -9.45 -5.35 -10.36
C THR A 200 -9.30 -5.04 -8.87
N VAL A 201 -10.16 -5.63 -8.06
CA VAL A 201 -10.03 -5.66 -6.60
C VAL A 201 -9.86 -7.12 -6.17
N LEU A 202 -8.75 -7.39 -5.51
CA LEU A 202 -8.37 -8.69 -4.98
C LEU A 202 -8.89 -8.86 -3.56
N THR A 203 -9.43 -10.03 -3.27
CA THR A 203 -9.75 -10.46 -1.91
C THR A 203 -8.47 -10.64 -1.08
N PRO A 204 -8.55 -10.77 0.26
CA PRO A 204 -7.37 -11.07 1.08
C PRO A 204 -6.60 -12.32 0.63
N ALA A 205 -7.29 -13.39 0.25
CA ALA A 205 -6.65 -14.63 -0.22
C ALA A 205 -5.91 -14.43 -1.55
N GLU A 206 -6.50 -13.71 -2.51
CA GLU A 206 -5.88 -13.37 -3.79
C GLU A 206 -4.70 -12.40 -3.61
N THR A 207 -4.82 -11.45 -2.66
CA THR A 207 -3.70 -10.56 -2.28
C THR A 207 -2.51 -11.36 -1.75
N GLN A 208 -2.76 -12.38 -0.92
CA GLN A 208 -1.69 -13.27 -0.43
C GLN A 208 -1.08 -14.08 -1.58
N GLY A 209 -1.89 -14.52 -2.56
CA GLY A 209 -1.40 -15.16 -3.79
C GLY A 209 -0.49 -14.23 -4.60
N LEU A 210 -0.90 -13.00 -4.85
CA LEU A 210 -0.06 -11.99 -5.51
C LEU A 210 1.24 -11.74 -4.74
N SER A 211 1.16 -11.53 -3.43
CA SER A 211 2.32 -11.26 -2.58
C SER A 211 3.27 -12.46 -2.51
N ALA A 212 2.75 -13.69 -2.57
CA ALA A 212 3.57 -14.91 -2.67
C ALA A 212 4.30 -14.96 -4.02
N LEU A 213 3.61 -14.65 -5.13
CA LEU A 213 4.22 -14.60 -6.47
C LEU A 213 5.30 -13.53 -6.56
N GLN A 214 5.10 -12.39 -5.92
CA GLN A 214 6.11 -11.32 -5.83
C GLN A 214 7.25 -11.63 -4.85
N GLY A 215 7.12 -12.66 -3.99
CA GLY A 215 8.08 -12.96 -2.92
C GLY A 215 8.07 -11.92 -1.78
N THR A 216 6.96 -11.21 -1.61
CA THR A 216 6.80 -10.13 -0.61
C THR A 216 5.91 -10.51 0.58
N LEU A 217 5.25 -11.67 0.53
CA LEU A 217 4.39 -12.14 1.61
C LEU A 217 5.24 -12.44 2.86
N SER A 218 5.01 -11.68 3.92
CA SER A 218 5.74 -11.76 5.20
C SER A 218 4.81 -11.78 6.40
N GLY A 219 3.59 -12.25 6.22
CA GLY A 219 2.55 -12.34 7.26
C GLY A 219 1.36 -13.16 6.79
N GLY A 220 0.39 -13.30 7.67
CA GLY A 220 -0.85 -14.03 7.42
C GLY A 220 -0.85 -15.42 8.02
N GLU A 221 -2.05 -15.85 8.42
CA GLU A 221 -2.32 -17.19 8.94
C GLU A 221 -2.91 -18.07 7.82
N PHE A 222 -2.30 -19.22 7.62
CA PHE A 222 -2.76 -20.24 6.70
C PHE A 222 -3.32 -21.42 7.50
N THR A 223 -4.60 -21.68 7.34
CA THR A 223 -5.28 -22.74 8.07
C THR A 223 -5.38 -24.00 7.21
N VAL A 224 -4.81 -25.08 7.69
CA VAL A 224 -4.83 -26.38 7.02
C VAL A 224 -5.46 -27.46 7.91
N LYS A 225 -5.88 -28.56 7.31
CA LYS A 225 -6.45 -29.72 8.03
C LYS A 225 -5.43 -30.83 8.10
N ASP A 226 -5.28 -31.43 9.28
CA ASP A 226 -4.46 -32.62 9.52
C ASP A 226 -5.26 -33.64 10.35
N GLU A 227 -5.18 -34.92 10.00
CA GLU A 227 -5.94 -36.00 10.67
C GLU A 227 -5.57 -36.15 12.15
N ALA A 228 -4.31 -35.91 12.50
CA ALA A 228 -3.83 -36.08 13.85
C ALA A 228 -4.02 -34.87 14.73
N PHE A 229 -3.89 -33.65 14.16
CA PHE A 229 -3.86 -32.37 14.86
C PHE A 229 -5.12 -31.53 14.65
N GLY A 230 -6.05 -31.99 13.81
CA GLY A 230 -7.28 -31.28 13.48
C GLY A 230 -7.02 -30.07 12.59
N THR A 231 -7.39 -28.89 13.01
CA THR A 231 -7.06 -27.63 12.31
C THR A 231 -5.71 -27.14 12.80
N VAL A 232 -4.80 -26.89 11.86
CA VAL A 232 -3.46 -26.35 12.12
C VAL A 232 -3.38 -24.96 11.52
N SER A 233 -2.98 -23.98 12.31
CA SER A 233 -2.69 -22.62 11.85
C SER A 233 -1.19 -22.47 11.66
N LEU A 234 -0.81 -22.01 10.47
CA LEU A 234 0.57 -21.80 10.05
C LEU A 234 0.76 -20.32 9.74
N LYS A 235 1.59 -19.64 10.53
CA LYS A 235 1.92 -18.23 10.36
C LYS A 235 3.08 -18.07 9.40
N VAL A 236 2.82 -17.44 8.25
CA VAL A 236 3.88 -17.14 7.28
C VAL A 236 4.86 -16.13 7.86
N ARG A 237 6.13 -16.44 7.76
CA ARG A 237 7.25 -15.59 8.19
C ARG A 237 7.91 -14.87 7.03
N SER A 238 8.11 -15.57 5.94
CA SER A 238 8.70 -15.02 4.72
C SER A 238 8.35 -15.84 3.50
N THR A 239 8.44 -15.22 2.35
CA THR A 239 8.31 -15.87 1.06
C THR A 239 9.43 -15.37 0.15
N ASN A 240 10.00 -16.28 -0.61
CA ASN A 240 10.94 -15.96 -1.69
C ASN A 240 10.33 -16.42 -3.01
N SER A 241 10.45 -15.62 -4.06
CA SER A 241 9.97 -15.96 -5.39
C SER A 241 11.03 -15.63 -6.45
N ASN A 242 11.19 -16.53 -7.39
CA ASN A 242 12.02 -16.33 -8.57
C ASN A 242 11.22 -16.63 -9.83
N ILE A 243 10.89 -15.57 -10.59
CA ILE A 243 10.13 -15.66 -11.84
C ILE A 243 11.12 -15.65 -12.99
N ILE A 244 11.07 -16.67 -13.84
CA ILE A 244 11.94 -16.87 -15.00
C ILE A 244 11.07 -16.80 -16.25
N PHE A 245 11.44 -15.96 -17.21
CA PHE A 245 10.86 -15.94 -18.54
C PHE A 245 11.43 -17.08 -19.39
N THR A 246 10.56 -17.87 -20.04
CA THR A 246 10.95 -19.04 -20.85
C THR A 246 10.33 -19.08 -22.23
N GLY A 247 9.39 -18.18 -22.53
CA GLY A 247 8.63 -18.12 -23.78
C GLY A 247 9.30 -17.29 -24.89
N THR A 248 8.47 -16.86 -25.84
CA THR A 248 8.82 -16.00 -26.98
C THR A 248 8.06 -14.67 -26.90
N ALA A 249 8.33 -13.76 -27.85
CA ALA A 249 7.60 -12.50 -27.96
C ALA A 249 6.10 -12.70 -28.27
N GLU A 250 5.74 -13.75 -29.00
CA GLU A 250 4.36 -14.05 -29.40
C GLU A 250 3.63 -14.89 -28.34
N GLN A 251 4.35 -15.76 -27.62
CA GLN A 251 3.84 -16.64 -26.57
C GLN A 251 4.71 -16.51 -25.33
N PRO A 252 4.49 -15.48 -24.51
CA PRO A 252 5.24 -15.33 -23.27
C PRO A 252 4.85 -16.39 -22.26
N GLU A 253 5.84 -17.09 -21.76
CA GLU A 253 5.71 -18.12 -20.73
C GLU A 253 6.61 -17.80 -19.55
N PHE A 254 6.16 -18.12 -18.36
CA PHE A 254 6.92 -17.88 -17.14
C PHE A 254 6.88 -19.11 -16.23
N THR A 255 7.99 -19.33 -15.56
CA THR A 255 8.08 -20.30 -14.48
C THR A 255 8.41 -19.57 -13.18
N ALA A 256 7.50 -19.63 -12.20
CA ALA A 256 7.71 -19.09 -10.87
C ALA A 256 8.07 -20.19 -9.89
N ARG A 257 9.20 -20.04 -9.20
CA ARG A 257 9.62 -20.90 -8.09
C ARG A 257 9.44 -20.13 -6.79
N ILE A 258 8.55 -20.63 -5.94
CA ILE A 258 8.12 -19.94 -4.73
C ILE A 258 8.47 -20.83 -3.53
N HIS A 259 9.12 -20.23 -2.54
CA HIS A 259 9.45 -20.89 -1.27
C HIS A 259 8.84 -20.11 -0.12
N VAL A 260 8.00 -20.78 0.69
CA VAL A 260 7.27 -20.19 1.82
C VAL A 260 7.82 -20.76 3.12
N ILE A 261 8.20 -19.87 4.03
CA ILE A 261 8.63 -20.26 5.39
C ILE A 261 7.51 -19.86 6.36
N ALA A 262 7.06 -20.81 7.18
CA ALA A 262 6.04 -20.60 8.18
C ALA A 262 6.38 -21.28 9.50
N GLU A 263 5.68 -20.90 10.55
CA GLU A 263 5.73 -21.57 11.87
C GLU A 263 4.34 -22.05 12.27
N VAL A 264 4.27 -23.09 13.10
CA VAL A 264 3.02 -23.55 13.69
C VAL A 264 2.60 -22.57 14.77
N SER A 265 1.48 -21.85 14.56
CA SER A 265 0.93 -20.89 15.54
C SER A 265 -0.11 -21.53 16.46
N ALA A 266 -0.90 -22.50 15.94
CA ALA A 266 -1.89 -23.20 16.75
C ALA A 266 -2.27 -24.55 16.13
N VAL A 267 -2.73 -25.47 17.01
CA VAL A 267 -3.39 -26.73 16.62
C VAL A 267 -4.65 -26.91 17.48
N THR A 268 -5.72 -27.48 16.91
CA THR A 268 -6.96 -27.68 17.68
C THR A 268 -6.94 -28.96 18.53
N ASN A 269 -6.17 -29.97 18.16
CA ASN A 269 -5.98 -31.17 18.98
C ASN A 269 -4.67 -31.07 19.78
N THR A 270 -4.75 -30.50 20.98
CA THR A 270 -3.63 -30.28 21.88
C THR A 270 -3.20 -31.53 22.68
N ALA A 271 -3.94 -32.66 22.56
CA ALA A 271 -3.58 -33.90 23.24
C ALA A 271 -2.31 -34.54 22.69
N LYS A 272 -1.84 -34.14 21.51
CA LYS A 272 -0.64 -34.60 20.86
C LYS A 272 0.39 -33.49 20.77
N HIS A 273 1.61 -33.78 21.14
CA HIS A 273 2.74 -32.91 20.90
C HIS A 273 3.08 -32.87 19.41
N VAL A 274 3.28 -31.67 18.84
CA VAL A 274 3.68 -31.48 17.45
C VAL A 274 5.17 -31.80 17.35
N GLY A 275 5.50 -33.02 16.87
CA GLY A 275 6.87 -33.43 16.61
C GLY A 275 7.32 -33.16 15.17
N ASN A 276 8.61 -33.30 14.92
CA ASN A 276 9.19 -33.06 13.59
C ASN A 276 8.61 -33.94 12.49
N GLU A 277 8.06 -35.10 12.84
CA GLU A 277 7.40 -36.05 11.93
C GLU A 277 6.09 -35.49 11.32
N ALA A 278 5.53 -34.44 11.91
CA ALA A 278 4.33 -33.78 11.39
C ALA A 278 4.65 -32.74 10.30
N PHE A 279 5.83 -32.12 10.33
CA PHE A 279 6.21 -31.01 9.47
C PHE A 279 6.10 -31.31 7.97
N PRO A 280 6.55 -32.46 7.42
CA PRO A 280 6.39 -32.70 5.98
C PRO A 280 4.94 -32.68 5.50
N ARG A 281 3.97 -33.06 6.35
CA ARG A 281 2.55 -32.94 6.01
C ARG A 281 2.06 -31.50 6.03
N PHE A 282 2.50 -30.73 7.02
CA PHE A 282 2.17 -29.30 7.12
C PHE A 282 2.78 -28.50 5.97
N GLU A 283 4.03 -28.81 5.59
CA GLU A 283 4.71 -28.22 4.42
C GLU A 283 3.96 -28.50 3.13
N THR A 284 3.56 -29.75 2.91
CA THR A 284 2.74 -30.13 1.75
C THR A 284 1.40 -29.39 1.74
N ALA A 285 0.73 -29.33 2.87
CA ALA A 285 -0.55 -28.64 2.99
C ALA A 285 -0.41 -27.10 2.80
N LEU A 286 0.66 -26.50 3.31
CA LEU A 286 0.96 -25.09 3.13
C LEU A 286 1.28 -24.76 1.66
N ALA A 287 2.07 -25.60 1.00
CA ALA A 287 2.37 -25.45 -0.43
C ALA A 287 1.09 -25.50 -1.25
N ASN A 288 0.23 -26.50 -1.05
CA ASN A 288 -1.06 -26.61 -1.75
C ASN A 288 -1.98 -25.39 -1.49
N CYS A 289 -2.08 -24.95 -0.24
CA CYS A 289 -2.88 -23.76 0.10
C CYS A 289 -2.33 -22.48 -0.56
N THR A 290 -1.01 -22.37 -0.70
CA THR A 290 -0.37 -21.26 -1.42
C THR A 290 -0.66 -21.33 -2.91
N GLU A 291 -0.61 -22.53 -3.52
CA GLU A 291 -0.97 -22.76 -4.92
C GLU A 291 -2.44 -22.40 -5.21
N GLU A 292 -3.36 -22.75 -4.32
CA GLU A 292 -4.77 -22.34 -4.44
C GLU A 292 -4.95 -20.83 -4.46
N ARG A 293 -4.22 -20.08 -3.60
CA ARG A 293 -4.26 -18.60 -3.56
C ARG A 293 -3.63 -17.97 -4.79
N LEU A 294 -2.54 -18.53 -5.29
CA LEU A 294 -1.91 -18.14 -6.56
C LEU A 294 -2.88 -18.33 -7.73
N ALA A 295 -3.51 -19.49 -7.82
CA ALA A 295 -4.50 -19.77 -8.87
C ALA A 295 -5.70 -18.83 -8.79
N ALA A 296 -6.19 -18.52 -7.58
CA ALA A 296 -7.26 -17.55 -7.36
C ALA A 296 -6.85 -16.14 -7.83
N TYR A 297 -5.65 -15.69 -7.47
CA TYR A 297 -5.10 -14.42 -7.95
C TYR A 297 -5.04 -14.37 -9.47
N LEU A 298 -4.40 -15.38 -10.12
CA LEU A 298 -4.25 -15.39 -11.58
C LEU A 298 -5.59 -15.36 -12.31
N LYS A 299 -6.61 -16.02 -11.77
CA LYS A 299 -7.97 -16.01 -12.32
C LYS A 299 -8.60 -14.60 -12.25
N ASN A 300 -8.29 -13.81 -11.23
CA ASN A 300 -8.86 -12.47 -11.01
C ASN A 300 -7.89 -11.32 -11.37
N ALA A 301 -6.71 -11.62 -11.88
CA ALA A 301 -5.73 -10.59 -12.28
C ALA A 301 -6.23 -9.66 -13.40
N ASN A 302 -7.23 -10.08 -14.16
CA ASN A 302 -7.90 -9.33 -15.22
C ASN A 302 -6.91 -8.70 -16.24
N GLY A 303 -5.82 -9.42 -16.52
CA GLY A 303 -4.76 -8.97 -17.43
C GLY A 303 -3.82 -7.88 -16.87
N ALA A 304 -4.00 -7.46 -15.63
CA ALA A 304 -3.09 -6.53 -14.98
C ALA A 304 -1.78 -7.21 -14.60
N ASP A 305 -0.66 -6.58 -14.93
CA ASP A 305 0.67 -7.07 -14.62
C ASP A 305 1.15 -6.65 -13.21
N ALA A 306 0.34 -6.93 -12.20
CA ALA A 306 0.71 -6.65 -10.81
C ALA A 306 1.88 -7.52 -10.32
N ALA A 307 2.09 -8.68 -10.92
CA ALA A 307 3.20 -9.58 -10.60
C ALA A 307 4.56 -9.07 -11.13
N GLY A 308 4.57 -8.09 -12.05
CA GLY A 308 5.79 -7.53 -12.61
C GLY A 308 6.44 -8.38 -13.70
N LEU A 309 5.66 -9.14 -14.46
CA LEU A 309 6.15 -9.99 -15.56
C LEU A 309 6.85 -9.17 -16.66
N SER A 310 6.30 -7.99 -16.96
CA SER A 310 6.93 -7.01 -17.87
C SER A 310 8.35 -6.69 -17.45
N GLU A 311 8.57 -6.45 -16.17
CA GLU A 311 9.88 -6.09 -15.63
C GLU A 311 10.86 -7.28 -15.74
N VAL A 312 10.37 -8.51 -15.55
CA VAL A 312 11.19 -9.71 -15.72
C VAL A 312 11.70 -9.78 -17.17
N ILE A 313 10.83 -9.64 -18.19
CA ILE A 313 11.25 -9.65 -19.61
C ILE A 313 12.18 -8.46 -19.90
N PHE A 314 11.80 -7.26 -19.44
CA PHE A 314 12.61 -6.05 -19.68
C PHE A 314 14.05 -6.21 -19.22
N ARG A 315 14.25 -6.82 -18.05
CA ARG A 315 15.59 -7.02 -17.45
C ARG A 315 16.33 -8.22 -18.00
N THR A 316 15.65 -9.34 -18.26
CA THR A 316 16.32 -10.62 -18.58
C THR A 316 16.35 -10.94 -20.06
N ALA A 317 15.41 -10.41 -20.86
CA ALA A 317 15.25 -10.67 -22.29
C ALA A 317 14.94 -9.37 -23.07
N PRO A 318 15.83 -8.36 -23.09
CA PRO A 318 15.55 -7.04 -23.66
C PRO A 318 15.30 -7.06 -25.18
N ASN A 319 15.77 -8.09 -25.88
CA ASN A 319 15.46 -8.27 -27.30
C ASN A 319 14.00 -8.68 -27.50
N VAL A 320 13.53 -9.65 -26.72
CA VAL A 320 12.12 -10.08 -26.71
C VAL A 320 11.21 -8.91 -26.31
N TRP A 321 11.60 -8.13 -25.31
CA TRP A 321 10.87 -6.93 -24.90
C TRP A 321 10.68 -5.94 -26.05
N ARG A 322 11.71 -5.70 -26.86
CA ARG A 322 11.63 -4.83 -28.04
C ARG A 322 10.76 -5.42 -29.15
N GLU A 323 10.86 -6.73 -29.38
CA GLU A 323 10.09 -7.46 -30.40
C GLU A 323 8.58 -7.47 -30.07
N MET A 324 8.19 -7.54 -28.78
CA MET A 324 6.78 -7.46 -28.36
C MET A 324 6.11 -6.14 -28.79
N GLY A 325 6.86 -5.05 -28.91
CA GLY A 325 6.38 -3.75 -29.41
C GLY A 325 5.21 -3.18 -28.60
N GLU A 326 4.24 -2.57 -29.28
CA GLU A 326 3.06 -1.94 -28.64
C GLU A 326 2.03 -2.96 -28.13
N SER A 327 2.06 -4.20 -28.62
CA SER A 327 1.15 -5.28 -28.21
C SER A 327 1.53 -5.99 -26.90
N ARG A 328 2.51 -5.45 -26.15
CA ARG A 328 3.02 -6.06 -24.90
C ARG A 328 1.93 -6.39 -23.90
N ALA A 329 1.07 -5.43 -23.61
CA ALA A 329 0.00 -5.62 -22.63
C ALA A 329 -0.96 -6.75 -23.02
N GLU A 330 -1.34 -6.82 -24.29
CA GLU A 330 -2.19 -7.90 -24.82
C GLU A 330 -1.49 -9.25 -24.75
N LYS A 331 -0.23 -9.33 -25.15
CA LYS A 331 0.55 -10.57 -25.11
C LYS A 331 0.74 -11.07 -23.67
N LEU A 332 1.07 -10.16 -22.74
CA LEU A 332 1.25 -10.49 -21.33
C LEU A 332 -0.04 -10.89 -20.64
N SER A 333 -1.19 -10.33 -21.03
CA SER A 333 -2.49 -10.76 -20.50
C SER A 333 -2.86 -12.20 -20.83
N LYS A 334 -2.20 -12.78 -21.85
CA LYS A 334 -2.36 -14.18 -22.30
C LYS A 334 -1.19 -15.06 -21.89
N ALA A 335 -0.24 -14.53 -21.12
CA ALA A 335 0.96 -15.26 -20.71
C ALA A 335 0.60 -16.48 -19.84
N GLU A 336 1.26 -17.58 -20.09
CA GLU A 336 1.15 -18.77 -19.25
C GLU A 336 2.15 -18.69 -18.09
N ILE A 337 1.66 -18.96 -16.87
CA ILE A 337 2.50 -18.95 -15.67
C ILE A 337 2.40 -20.33 -15.02
N THR A 338 3.49 -21.07 -15.08
CA THR A 338 3.67 -22.30 -14.30
C THR A 338 4.34 -21.95 -12.97
N PHE A 339 3.82 -22.45 -11.86
CA PHE A 339 4.42 -22.21 -10.54
C PHE A 339 4.73 -23.53 -9.83
N HIS A 340 5.83 -23.52 -9.06
CA HIS A 340 6.27 -24.60 -8.21
C HIS A 340 6.43 -24.01 -6.80
N VAL A 341 5.56 -24.42 -5.90
CA VAL A 341 5.59 -23.98 -4.51
C VAL A 341 6.25 -25.04 -3.63
N THR A 342 7.19 -24.61 -2.84
CA THR A 342 7.79 -25.40 -1.75
C THR A 342 7.54 -24.66 -0.44
N ALA A 343 7.42 -25.40 0.65
CA ALA A 343 7.22 -24.81 1.96
C ALA A 343 8.18 -25.43 2.97
N GLU A 344 8.55 -24.66 3.97
CA GLU A 344 9.31 -25.07 5.14
C GLU A 344 8.53 -24.64 6.39
N VAL A 345 8.28 -25.58 7.29
CA VAL A 345 7.62 -25.30 8.57
C VAL A 345 8.67 -25.40 9.68
N GLN A 346 8.87 -24.28 10.36
CA GLN A 346 9.80 -24.16 11.47
C GLN A 346 9.07 -24.30 12.80
N ARG A 347 9.78 -24.79 13.81
CA ARG A 347 9.32 -24.76 15.19
C ARG A 347 9.49 -23.31 15.69
N VAL A 348 8.51 -22.80 16.43
CA VAL A 348 8.75 -21.65 17.30
C VAL A 348 9.80 -22.08 18.31
N GLU A 349 10.95 -21.46 18.34
CA GLU A 349 11.84 -21.58 19.49
C GLU A 349 11.04 -21.02 20.68
N GLU A 350 10.67 -21.91 21.64
CA GLU A 350 10.20 -21.46 22.93
C GLU A 350 11.37 -20.66 23.53
N GLU A 351 11.31 -19.32 23.45
CA GLU A 351 12.00 -18.52 24.44
C GLU A 351 11.47 -19.00 25.78
N ASP A 352 12.37 -19.44 26.65
CA ASP A 352 12.08 -19.87 28.02
C ASP A 352 11.18 -18.81 28.70
N ILE A 353 9.87 -18.97 28.57
CA ILE A 353 8.92 -18.23 29.36
C ILE A 353 8.90 -19.00 30.68
N PRO A 354 9.46 -18.45 31.77
CA PRO A 354 9.36 -19.10 33.06
C PRO A 354 7.88 -19.19 33.41
N TYR A 355 7.35 -20.41 33.47
CA TYR A 355 6.03 -20.66 34.01
C TYR A 355 6.06 -20.21 35.49
N PHE A 356 5.29 -19.17 35.81
CA PHE A 356 4.98 -18.77 37.19
C PHE A 356 3.95 -19.71 37.80
#